data_9b36d270bdb72b3b757692fcd0277e51
#
_entry.id   9b36d270bdb72b3b757692fcd0277e51
#
_cell.length_a   1.000
_cell.length_b   1.000
_cell.length_c   1.000
_cell.angle_alpha   90.00
_cell.angle_beta   90.00
_cell.angle_gamma   90.00
#
_symmetry.space_group_name_H-M   'P 1'
#
loop_
_entity.id
_entity.type
_entity.pdbx_description
1 polymer ?
#
loop_
_entity_poly.entity_id
_entity_poly.type
_entity_poly.pdbx_seq_one_letter_code
_entity_poly.pdbx_strand_id
1 'polypeptide(L)' 'MKEEVEEVLETLRPMLMQDGGNVELVDIDDGVVKLRLVGSCASCSSSTMTLKMGIEKALKKAIPMVRCLESVE' A
#
# COMPACT_ATOMS: atom_id res chain seq x y z
N MET A 1 9.19 -3.86 11.61
CA MET A 1 8.38 -4.06 10.39
C MET A 1 7.59 -2.82 9.97
N LYS A 2 6.96 -2.14 10.91
CA LYS A 2 6.18 -0.94 10.60
C LYS A 2 7.03 0.15 9.91
N GLU A 3 8.20 0.43 10.45
CA GLU A 3 9.08 1.44 9.89
C GLU A 3 9.52 1.10 8.47
N GLU A 4 9.83 -0.16 8.23
CA GLU A 4 10.24 -0.63 6.91
C GLU A 4 9.10 -0.50 5.91
N VAL A 5 7.89 -0.85 6.33
CA VAL A 5 6.70 -0.70 5.49
C VAL A 5 6.47 0.76 5.15
N GLU A 6 6.58 1.65 6.13
CA GLU A 6 6.42 3.08 5.90
C GLU A 6 7.46 3.62 4.93
N GLU A 7 8.70 3.16 5.02
CA GLU A 7 9.73 3.56 4.08
C GLU A 7 9.37 3.18 2.64
N VAL A 8 8.89 1.96 2.45
CA VAL A 8 8.48 1.50 1.12
C VAL A 8 7.30 2.33 0.62
N LEU A 9 6.34 2.61 1.49
CA LEU A 9 5.19 3.43 1.13
C LEU A 9 5.60 4.85 0.76
N GLU A 10 6.58 5.41 1.46
CA GLU A 10 7.10 6.74 1.14
C GLU A 10 7.67 6.79 -0.29
N THR A 11 8.32 5.73 -0.73
CA THR A 11 8.86 5.69 -2.10
C THR A 11 7.75 5.57 -3.14
N LEU A 12 6.59 5.05 -2.76
CA LEU A 12 5.46 4.89 -3.67
C LEU A 12 4.52 6.09 -3.68
N ARG A 13 4.52 6.89 -2.61
CA ARG A 13 3.62 8.04 -2.49
C ARG A 13 3.70 9.04 -3.63
N PRO A 14 4.90 9.46 -4.08
CA PRO A 14 4.98 10.42 -5.19
C PRO A 14 4.25 9.95 -6.44
N MET A 15 4.36 8.66 -6.75
CA MET A 15 3.67 8.09 -7.90
C MET A 15 2.16 8.10 -7.72
N LEU A 16 1.70 7.77 -6.51
CA LEU A 16 0.27 7.77 -6.20
C LEU A 16 -0.31 9.19 -6.20
N MET A 17 0.45 10.14 -5.67
CA MET A 17 0.01 11.54 -5.59
C MET A 17 -0.09 12.19 -6.96
N GLN A 18 0.69 11.74 -7.94
CA GLN A 18 0.57 12.23 -9.31
C GLN A 18 -0.81 11.94 -9.89
N ASP A 19 -1.41 10.85 -9.48
CA ASP A 19 -2.75 10.47 -9.93
C ASP A 19 -3.85 11.01 -9.00
N GLY A 20 -3.47 11.87 -8.05
CA GLY A 20 -4.42 12.46 -7.12
C GLY A 20 -4.80 11.55 -5.96
N GLY A 21 -4.06 10.47 -5.74
CA GLY A 21 -4.32 9.53 -4.67
C GLY A 21 -3.20 9.50 -3.64
N ASN A 22 -3.38 8.67 -2.65
CA ASN A 22 -2.37 8.43 -1.62
C ASN A 22 -2.69 7.12 -0.91
N VAL A 23 -1.78 6.71 -0.02
CA VAL A 23 -1.96 5.51 0.77
C VAL A 23 -1.55 5.79 2.21
N GLU A 24 -2.31 5.25 3.15
CA GLU A 24 -2.00 5.39 4.57
C GLU A 24 -1.84 3.99 5.17
N LEU A 25 -0.83 3.84 6.03
CA LEU A 25 -0.66 2.62 6.79
C LEU A 25 -1.60 2.65 7.99
N VAL A 26 -2.48 1.66 8.07
CA VAL A 26 -3.44 1.55 9.17
C VAL A 26 -2.90 0.65 10.27
N ASP A 27 -2.45 -0.55 9.90
CA ASP A 27 -1.96 -1.51 10.88
C ASP A 27 -1.16 -2.60 10.20
N ILE A 28 -0.44 -3.37 10.99
CA ILE A 28 0.27 -4.56 10.53
C ILE A 28 0.01 -5.65 11.55
N ASP A 29 -0.52 -6.77 11.09
CA ASP A 29 -0.87 -7.89 11.95
C ASP A 29 -0.39 -9.20 11.31
N ASP A 30 0.59 -9.84 11.94
CA ASP A 30 1.11 -11.15 11.53
C ASP A 30 1.48 -11.21 10.03
N GLY A 31 2.19 -10.19 9.56
CA GLY A 31 2.60 -10.12 8.16
C GLY A 31 1.54 -9.61 7.21
N VAL A 32 0.35 -9.32 7.71
CA VAL A 32 -0.72 -8.70 6.93
C VAL A 32 -0.63 -7.19 7.10
N VAL A 33 -0.37 -6.49 6.01
CA VAL A 33 -0.26 -5.03 6.03
C VAL A 33 -1.61 -4.44 5.67
N LYS A 34 -2.19 -3.69 6.59
CA LYS A 34 -3.49 -3.04 6.40
C LYS A 34 -3.27 -1.61 5.96
N LEU A 35 -3.74 -1.28 4.79
CA LEU A 35 -3.58 0.03 4.18
C LEU A 35 -4.95 0.64 3.89
N ARG A 36 -4.98 1.97 3.87
CA ARG A 36 -6.15 2.71 3.40
C ARG A 36 -5.74 3.50 2.18
N LEU A 37 -6.45 3.28 1.09
CA LEU A 37 -6.27 4.09 -0.13
C LEU A 37 -7.18 5.30 -0.06
N VAL A 38 -6.65 6.46 -0.39
CA VAL A 38 -7.39 7.73 -0.32
C VAL A 38 -7.31 8.44 -1.67
N GLY A 39 -8.19 9.41 -1.86
CA GLY A 39 -8.24 10.20 -3.09
C GLY A 39 -8.72 9.36 -4.26
N SER A 40 -8.16 9.61 -5.44
CA SER A 40 -8.56 8.91 -6.65
C SER A 40 -8.26 7.41 -6.60
N CYS A 41 -7.32 6.99 -5.76
CA CYS A 41 -7.01 5.58 -5.58
C CYS A 41 -8.16 4.82 -4.93
N ALA A 42 -8.97 5.49 -4.12
CA ALA A 42 -10.09 4.86 -3.43
C ALA A 42 -11.33 4.75 -4.31
N SER A 43 -11.45 5.60 -5.33
CA SER A 43 -12.67 5.72 -6.12
C SER A 43 -12.69 4.87 -7.40
N CYS A 44 -11.56 4.33 -7.81
CA CYS A 44 -11.45 3.56 -9.06
C CYS A 44 -11.12 2.10 -8.73
N SER A 45 -12.09 1.22 -8.82
CA SER A 45 -11.94 -0.17 -8.40
C SER A 45 -10.88 -0.94 -9.19
N SER A 46 -10.81 -0.74 -10.50
CA SER A 46 -9.81 -1.43 -11.31
C SER A 46 -8.39 -0.90 -11.06
N SER A 47 -8.26 0.41 -10.91
CA SER A 47 -6.98 1.02 -10.56
C SER A 47 -6.54 0.62 -9.15
N THR A 48 -7.49 0.52 -8.23
CA THR A 48 -7.22 0.11 -6.86
C THR A 48 -6.62 -1.31 -6.83
N MET A 49 -7.17 -2.22 -7.62
CA MET A 49 -6.65 -3.58 -7.69
C MET A 49 -5.22 -3.60 -8.22
N THR A 50 -4.95 -2.87 -9.28
CA THR A 50 -3.61 -2.79 -9.87
C THR A 50 -2.61 -2.18 -8.89
N LEU A 51 -3.01 -1.11 -8.21
CA LEU A 51 -2.16 -0.46 -7.21
C LEU A 51 -1.88 -1.39 -6.04
N LYS A 52 -2.90 -2.10 -5.57
CA LYS A 52 -2.75 -3.05 -4.47
C LYS A 52 -1.73 -4.13 -4.82
N MET A 53 -1.80 -4.67 -6.02
CA MET A 53 -0.84 -5.69 -6.46
C MET A 53 0.56 -5.13 -6.57
N GLY A 54 0.70 -3.93 -7.10
CA GLY A 54 2.00 -3.26 -7.20
C GLY A 54 2.63 -2.98 -5.84
N ILE A 55 1.83 -2.48 -4.92
CA ILE A 55 2.27 -2.20 -3.56
C ILE A 55 2.66 -3.51 -2.85
N GLU A 56 1.84 -4.54 -3.01
CA GLU A 56 2.11 -5.84 -2.41
C GLU A 56 3.43 -6.42 -2.90
N LYS A 57 3.67 -6.36 -4.21
CA LYS A 57 4.92 -6.81 -4.79
C LYS A 57 6.12 -6.06 -4.23
N ALA A 58 6.01 -4.74 -4.16
CA ALA A 58 7.08 -3.89 -3.63
C ALA A 58 7.36 -4.22 -2.17
N LEU A 59 6.31 -4.39 -1.37
CA LEU A 59 6.47 -4.72 0.05
C LEU A 59 7.06 -6.10 0.25
N LYS A 60 6.61 -7.09 -0.49
CA LYS A 60 7.13 -8.46 -0.37
C LYS A 60 8.59 -8.53 -0.79
N LYS A 61 8.97 -7.77 -1.79
CA LYS A 61 10.34 -7.73 -2.26
C LYS A 61 11.27 -7.07 -1.23
N ALA A 62 10.82 -5.99 -0.64
CA ALA A 62 11.60 -5.25 0.36
C ALA A 62 11.57 -5.94 1.73
N ILE A 63 10.44 -6.52 2.08
CA ILE A 63 10.21 -7.13 3.39
C ILE A 63 9.64 -8.54 3.18
N PRO A 64 10.50 -9.57 3.18
CA PRO A 64 10.04 -10.95 2.95
C PRO A 64 9.01 -11.45 3.97
N MET A 65 8.96 -10.83 5.14
CA MET A 65 8.00 -11.22 6.17
C MET A 65 6.57 -10.80 5.86
N VAL A 66 6.38 -9.89 4.91
CA VAL A 66 5.04 -9.47 4.50
C VAL A 66 4.37 -10.62 3.76
N ARG A 67 3.18 -11.01 4.21
CA ARG A 67 2.43 -12.11 3.64
C ARG A 67 1.42 -11.64 2.62
N CYS A 68 0.68 -10.59 2.94
CA CYS A 68 -0.29 -10.03 2.02
C CYS A 68 -0.65 -8.60 2.41
N LEU A 69 -1.39 -7.94 1.54
CA LEU A 69 -1.95 -6.62 1.79
C LEU A 69 -3.45 -6.73 1.97
N GLU A 70 -3.97 -5.90 2.83
CA GLU A 70 -5.41 -5.76 3.01
C GLU A 70 -5.77 -4.30 2.91
N SER A 71 -6.75 -3.99 2.07
CA SER A 71 -7.25 -2.64 1.91
C SER A 71 -8.41 -2.44 2.87
N VAL A 72 -8.31 -1.44 3.73
CA VAL A 72 -9.35 -1.12 4.72
C VAL A 72 -9.88 0.28 4.45
N GLU A 73 -11.10 0.54 4.91
CA GLU A 73 -11.74 1.85 4.76
C GLU A 73 -11.60 2.72 5.99
#